data_33b7eb710a7a461616f56182481e17ff
#
_entry.id   33b7eb710a7a461616f56182481e17ff
#
_cell.length_a   1.000
_cell.length_b   1.000
_cell.length_c   1.000
_cell.angle_alpha   90.00
_cell.angle_beta   90.00
_cell.angle_gamma   90.00
#
_symmetry.space_group_name_H-M   'P 1'
#
loop_
_entity.id
_entity.type
_entity.pdbx_description
1 polymer ?
#
loop_
_entity_poly.entity_id
_entity_poly.type
_entity_poly.pdbx_seq_one_letter_code
_entity_poly.pdbx_strand_id
1 'polypeptide(L)'
;MIAAMAVPGRPSSFGHSFGPMAVVPSLHYAAGRGKEHPLNFLAGYQGRFLQCDAYQSYNAMTEITRDNGPWRLIYCWTHVRRRFVKRFENEGSPIAEAMLRQIALLYQVEKTVRGKEASVRLAARREHAGPIIAALKPWLEAQMSRIPQKSQLAEDIRHTLAHWPGLIRFLNDGTLELDTNPVENQIRPIALTRKNALFAGNEVGAENRAMLASLVIRRENSHWTVS
;
A
#
# COMPACT_ATOMS: atom_id res chain seq x y z
N MET A 1 8.84 14.33 7.83
CA MET A 1 7.85 13.70 6.92
C MET A 1 7.03 12.71 7.73
N ILE A 2 5.73 12.58 7.47
CA ILE A 2 4.89 11.59 8.14
C ILE A 2 4.87 10.36 7.23
N ALA A 3 5.42 9.23 7.71
CA ALA A 3 5.31 7.94 7.02
C ALA A 3 4.12 7.19 7.61
N ALA A 4 3.26 6.66 6.74
CA ALA A 4 2.21 5.75 7.12
C ALA A 4 2.55 4.37 6.60
N MET A 5 2.53 3.40 7.48
CA MET A 5 2.70 2.01 7.14
C MET A 5 1.47 1.24 7.65
N ALA A 6 0.90 0.41 6.77
CA ALA A 6 -0.09 -0.55 7.19
C ALA A 6 0.62 -1.76 7.79
N VAL A 7 0.34 -2.02 9.06
CA VAL A 7 0.86 -3.17 9.79
C VAL A 7 -0.32 -4.07 10.10
N PRO A 8 -0.33 -5.35 9.70
CA PRO A 8 -1.36 -6.29 10.13
C PRO A 8 -1.45 -6.32 11.66
N GLY A 9 -2.67 -6.14 12.20
CA GLY A 9 -2.90 -6.11 13.64
C GLY A 9 -2.43 -7.39 14.33
N ARG A 10 -1.90 -7.29 15.54
CA ARG A 10 -1.66 -8.43 16.42
C ARG A 10 -3.01 -9.09 16.74
N PRO A 11 -3.11 -10.43 16.74
CA PRO A 11 -4.22 -11.08 17.43
C PRO A 11 -4.14 -10.66 18.90
N SER A 12 -5.23 -10.09 19.42
CA SER A 12 -5.31 -9.78 20.84
C SER A 12 -5.31 -11.10 21.65
N SER A 13 -4.67 -11.10 22.81
CA SER A 13 -4.70 -12.20 23.77
C SER A 13 -6.11 -12.49 24.37
N PHE A 14 -7.11 -11.73 23.94
CA PHE A 14 -8.52 -11.94 24.25
C PHE A 14 -9.20 -12.48 22.98
N GLY A 15 -9.52 -13.76 22.96
CA GLY A 15 -10.10 -14.62 21.94
C GLY A 15 -11.24 -14.10 21.04
N HIS A 16 -11.20 -12.85 20.61
CA HIS A 16 -12.10 -12.30 19.61
C HIS A 16 -11.37 -12.30 18.27
N SER A 17 -11.89 -13.08 17.33
CA SER A 17 -11.50 -13.05 15.93
C SER A 17 -11.79 -11.65 15.38
N PHE A 18 -10.77 -10.82 15.24
CA PHE A 18 -10.91 -9.60 14.47
C PHE A 18 -11.15 -9.96 13.01
N GLY A 19 -12.20 -9.38 12.42
CA GLY A 19 -12.47 -9.40 11.00
C GLY A 19 -11.29 -8.85 10.18
N PRO A 20 -11.42 -8.74 8.84
CA PRO A 20 -10.33 -8.51 7.92
C PRO A 20 -9.44 -7.35 8.36
N MET A 21 -8.17 -7.66 8.56
CA MET A 21 -7.04 -6.81 8.90
C MET A 21 -7.42 -5.49 9.59
N ALA A 22 -7.47 -5.50 10.93
CA ALA A 22 -7.52 -4.24 11.67
C ALA A 22 -6.22 -3.49 11.39
N VAL A 23 -6.25 -2.60 10.40
CA VAL A 23 -5.17 -1.65 10.15
C VAL A 23 -5.17 -0.71 11.36
N VAL A 24 -4.21 -0.88 12.26
CA VAL A 24 -3.96 0.09 13.32
C VAL A 24 -3.03 1.16 12.73
N PRO A 25 -3.55 2.26 12.23
CA PRO A 25 -2.72 3.33 11.69
C PRO A 25 -1.89 3.92 12.81
N SER A 26 -0.61 3.98 12.61
CA SER A 26 0.31 4.68 13.49
C SER A 26 1.07 5.69 12.64
N LEU A 27 1.06 6.93 13.08
CA LEU A 27 1.80 8.01 12.44
C LEU A 27 3.10 8.22 13.19
N HIS A 28 4.17 8.28 12.43
CA HIS A 28 5.50 8.55 12.96
C HIS A 28 6.08 9.78 12.25
N TYR A 29 6.58 10.71 13.04
CA TYR A 29 7.37 11.82 12.50
C TYR A 29 8.77 11.33 12.20
N ALA A 30 9.29 11.64 11.01
CA ALA A 30 10.66 11.39 10.62
C ALA A 30 11.28 12.67 10.07
N ALA A 31 12.43 13.07 10.57
CA ALA A 31 13.16 14.24 10.12
C ALA A 31 13.69 14.09 8.67
N GLY A 32 13.82 12.84 8.19
CA GLY A 32 14.33 12.50 6.87
C GLY A 32 13.60 11.34 6.19
N ARG A 33 14.19 10.86 5.08
CA ARG A 33 13.73 9.69 4.32
C ARG A 33 14.68 8.50 4.42
N GLY A 34 15.61 8.53 5.37
CA GLY A 34 16.58 7.47 5.58
C GLY A 34 15.93 6.14 5.99
N LYS A 35 16.62 5.05 5.73
CA LYS A 35 16.16 3.69 6.06
C LYS A 35 16.07 3.43 7.57
N GLU A 36 16.77 4.22 8.38
CA GLU A 36 16.78 4.15 9.84
C GLU A 36 15.42 4.46 10.45
N HIS A 37 14.65 5.39 9.87
CA HIS A 37 13.35 5.79 10.39
C HIS A 37 12.31 4.65 10.35
N PRO A 38 12.06 4.00 9.19
CA PRO A 38 11.15 2.86 9.17
C PRO A 38 11.66 1.67 9.98
N LEU A 39 12.99 1.47 10.09
CA LEU A 39 13.57 0.42 10.93
C LEU A 39 13.24 0.62 12.41
N ASN A 40 13.48 1.81 12.93
CA ASN A 40 13.18 2.15 14.32
C ASN A 40 11.67 2.05 14.60
N PHE A 41 10.83 2.49 13.66
CA PHE A 41 9.39 2.40 13.79
C PHE A 41 8.88 0.95 13.82
N LEU A 42 9.52 0.06 13.05
CA LEU A 42 9.17 -1.36 12.99
C LEU A 42 9.88 -2.22 14.04
N ALA A 43 10.66 -1.62 14.94
CA ALA A 43 11.33 -2.35 16.01
C ALA A 43 10.29 -3.16 16.81
N GLY A 44 10.51 -4.47 16.91
CA GLY A 44 9.58 -5.40 17.59
C GLY A 44 8.34 -5.81 16.79
N TYR A 45 8.14 -5.34 15.56
CA TYR A 45 7.06 -5.83 14.70
C TYR A 45 7.36 -7.23 14.19
N GLN A 46 6.52 -8.19 14.53
CA GLN A 46 6.70 -9.61 14.21
C GLN A 46 6.00 -10.05 12.91
N GLY A 47 5.25 -9.17 12.26
CA GLY A 47 4.57 -9.49 11.01
C GLY A 47 5.53 -9.75 9.85
N ARG A 48 5.06 -10.50 8.87
CA ARG A 48 5.85 -10.91 7.68
C ARG A 48 5.75 -9.93 6.52
N PHE A 49 4.70 -9.11 6.47
CA PHE A 49 4.37 -8.26 5.33
C PHE A 49 4.45 -6.78 5.71
N LEU A 50 4.98 -5.98 4.80
CA LEU A 50 4.96 -4.53 4.86
C LEU A 50 4.35 -3.99 3.58
N GLN A 51 3.25 -3.26 3.69
CA GLN A 51 2.64 -2.61 2.54
C GLN A 51 3.16 -1.18 2.41
N CYS A 52 3.68 -0.84 1.23
CA CYS A 52 4.36 0.43 0.97
C CYS A 52 4.12 0.94 -0.46
N ASP A 53 4.56 2.17 -0.72
CA ASP A 53 4.45 2.89 -2.00
C ASP A 53 5.59 2.60 -2.99
N ALA A 54 6.35 1.54 -2.80
CA ALA A 54 7.53 1.19 -3.62
C ALA A 54 8.68 2.23 -3.58
N TYR A 55 8.78 3.00 -2.50
CA TYR A 55 9.93 3.86 -2.29
C TYR A 55 11.19 3.04 -1.96
N GLN A 56 12.33 3.39 -2.56
CA GLN A 56 13.55 2.58 -2.52
C GLN A 56 14.07 2.27 -1.10
N SER A 57 13.85 3.15 -0.12
CA SER A 57 14.29 2.91 1.26
C SER A 57 13.67 1.66 1.89
N TYR A 58 12.50 1.21 1.40
CA TYR A 58 11.87 -0.01 1.90
C TYR A 58 12.53 -1.29 1.40
N ASN A 59 13.31 -1.24 0.31
CA ASN A 59 14.03 -2.43 -0.19
C ASN A 59 15.04 -2.92 0.85
N ALA A 60 15.69 -2.02 1.59
CA ALA A 60 16.59 -2.39 2.68
C ALA A 60 15.91 -3.20 3.79
N MET A 61 14.57 -3.12 3.92
CA MET A 61 13.83 -3.91 4.92
C MET A 61 13.84 -5.41 4.58
N THR A 62 13.93 -5.77 3.30
CA THR A 62 13.95 -7.17 2.86
C THR A 62 15.27 -7.87 3.12
N GLU A 63 16.32 -7.13 3.45
CA GLU A 63 17.68 -7.64 3.71
C GLU A 63 17.94 -7.88 5.19
N ILE A 64 17.02 -7.46 6.07
CA ILE A 64 17.20 -7.54 7.51
C ILE A 64 16.93 -8.95 8.00
N THR A 65 17.91 -9.51 8.71
CA THR A 65 17.78 -10.80 9.38
C THR A 65 16.86 -10.66 10.59
N ARG A 66 15.82 -11.50 10.66
CA ARG A 66 14.83 -11.55 11.73
C ARG A 66 14.48 -13.01 12.06
N ASP A 67 14.05 -13.27 13.28
CA ASP A 67 13.66 -14.62 13.71
C ASP A 67 12.52 -15.21 12.85
N ASN A 68 11.57 -14.35 12.42
CA ASN A 68 10.43 -14.73 11.58
C ASN A 68 10.72 -14.62 10.07
N GLY A 69 11.99 -14.54 9.68
CA GLY A 69 12.44 -14.32 8.31
C GLY A 69 12.30 -12.86 7.85
N PRO A 70 12.83 -12.53 6.67
CA PRO A 70 12.82 -11.17 6.14
C PRO A 70 11.41 -10.67 5.86
N TRP A 71 11.20 -9.36 5.95
CA TRP A 71 9.94 -8.75 5.55
C TRP A 71 9.69 -8.93 4.05
N ARG A 72 8.44 -9.15 3.69
CA ARG A 72 7.98 -9.22 2.30
C ARG A 72 7.20 -7.97 1.97
N LEU A 73 7.69 -7.19 1.01
CA LEU A 73 7.03 -5.96 0.59
C LEU A 73 5.80 -6.26 -0.25
N ILE A 74 4.72 -5.54 0.02
CA ILE A 74 3.50 -5.52 -0.77
C ILE A 74 3.40 -4.12 -1.36
N TYR A 75 3.22 -4.05 -2.68
CA TYR A 75 3.15 -2.77 -3.36
C TYR A 75 1.70 -2.40 -3.69
N CYS A 76 1.48 -1.11 -3.81
CA CYS A 76 0.17 -0.50 -3.92
C CYS A 76 -0.24 -0.32 -5.39
N TRP A 77 -1.36 -0.90 -5.81
CA TRP A 77 -1.89 -0.72 -7.16
C TRP A 77 -2.34 0.71 -7.46
N THR A 78 -2.72 1.49 -6.44
CA THR A 78 -3.01 2.92 -6.63
C THR A 78 -1.80 3.70 -7.13
N HIS A 79 -0.60 3.39 -6.63
CA HIS A 79 0.63 4.04 -7.09
C HIS A 79 0.99 3.67 -8.53
N VAL A 80 0.79 2.41 -8.92
CA VAL A 80 0.88 1.99 -10.33
C VAL A 80 -0.13 2.76 -11.18
N ARG A 81 -1.41 2.77 -10.77
CA ARG A 81 -2.47 3.48 -11.47
C ARG A 81 -2.14 4.96 -11.70
N ARG A 82 -1.63 5.68 -10.69
CA ARG A 82 -1.26 7.11 -10.79
C ARG A 82 -0.23 7.38 -11.89
N ARG A 83 0.72 6.46 -12.13
CA ARG A 83 1.70 6.58 -13.21
C ARG A 83 1.02 6.53 -14.59
N PHE A 84 0.16 5.54 -14.81
CA PHE A 84 -0.55 5.38 -16.09
C PHE A 84 -1.61 6.47 -16.32
N VAL A 85 -2.25 7.00 -15.26
CA VAL A 85 -3.12 8.19 -15.37
C VAL A 85 -2.35 9.36 -15.95
N LYS A 86 -1.16 9.68 -15.44
CA LYS A 86 -0.32 10.75 -15.99
C LYS A 86 0.05 10.53 -17.44
N ARG A 87 0.31 9.27 -17.87
CA ARG A 87 0.61 8.97 -19.30
C ARG A 87 -0.62 9.17 -20.17
N PHE A 88 -1.77 8.77 -19.69
CA PHE A 88 -3.02 8.95 -20.43
C PHE A 88 -3.39 10.44 -20.55
N GLU A 89 -3.35 11.18 -19.44
CA GLU A 89 -3.71 12.61 -19.42
C GLU A 89 -2.74 13.48 -20.23
N ASN A 90 -1.44 13.19 -20.20
CA ASN A 90 -0.42 14.02 -20.85
C ASN A 90 -0.19 13.64 -22.32
N GLU A 91 -0.35 12.38 -22.68
CA GLU A 91 0.11 11.84 -23.97
C GLU A 91 -1.03 11.14 -24.74
N GLY A 92 -2.22 10.98 -24.16
CA GLY A 92 -3.32 10.21 -24.77
C GLY A 92 -2.97 8.74 -25.03
N SER A 93 -2.00 8.16 -24.30
CA SER A 93 -1.44 6.85 -24.60
C SER A 93 -2.49 5.73 -24.57
N PRO A 94 -2.74 5.01 -25.69
CA PRO A 94 -3.69 3.90 -25.72
C PRO A 94 -3.25 2.73 -24.81
N ILE A 95 -1.94 2.54 -24.65
CA ILE A 95 -1.37 1.53 -23.76
C ILE A 95 -1.69 1.88 -22.31
N ALA A 96 -1.53 3.16 -21.94
CA ALA A 96 -1.89 3.62 -20.60
C ALA A 96 -3.39 3.47 -20.34
N GLU A 97 -4.24 3.79 -21.28
CA GLU A 97 -5.69 3.61 -21.20
C GLU A 97 -6.06 2.12 -21.00
N ALA A 98 -5.45 1.23 -21.80
CA ALA A 98 -5.69 -0.21 -21.69
C ALA A 98 -5.25 -0.73 -20.30
N MET A 99 -4.09 -0.29 -19.79
CA MET A 99 -3.64 -0.62 -18.44
C MET A 99 -4.61 -0.13 -17.37
N LEU A 100 -5.12 1.09 -17.49
CA LEU A 100 -6.09 1.64 -16.54
C LEU A 100 -7.39 0.84 -16.51
N ARG A 101 -7.86 0.35 -17.67
CA ARG A 101 -9.02 -0.56 -17.73
C ARG A 101 -8.76 -1.87 -16.99
N GLN A 102 -7.59 -2.48 -17.15
CA GLN A 102 -7.24 -3.71 -16.42
C GLN A 102 -7.18 -3.49 -14.90
N ILE A 103 -6.57 -2.39 -14.47
CA ILE A 103 -6.55 -2.01 -13.06
C ILE A 103 -7.97 -1.78 -12.53
N ALA A 104 -8.85 -1.15 -13.31
CA ALA A 104 -10.24 -0.94 -12.92
C ALA A 104 -10.98 -2.28 -12.67
N LEU A 105 -10.73 -3.31 -13.47
CA LEU A 105 -11.29 -4.65 -13.26
C LEU A 105 -10.83 -5.25 -11.93
N LEU A 106 -9.54 -5.08 -11.55
CA LEU A 106 -9.04 -5.52 -10.23
C LEU A 106 -9.80 -4.83 -9.09
N TYR A 107 -10.04 -3.52 -9.21
CA TYR A 107 -10.81 -2.76 -8.21
C TYR A 107 -12.29 -3.16 -8.17
N GLN A 108 -12.89 -3.56 -9.30
CA GLN A 108 -14.25 -4.09 -9.32
C GLN A 108 -14.33 -5.39 -8.51
N VAL A 109 -13.39 -6.33 -8.69
CA VAL A 109 -13.32 -7.55 -7.87
C VAL A 109 -13.19 -7.18 -6.39
N GLU A 110 -12.25 -6.30 -6.05
CA GLU A 110 -12.02 -5.89 -4.66
C GLU A 110 -13.24 -5.25 -4.01
N LYS A 111 -14.01 -4.46 -4.77
CA LYS A 111 -15.25 -3.83 -4.30
C LYS A 111 -16.29 -4.88 -3.85
N THR A 112 -16.36 -6.04 -4.50
CA THR A 112 -17.33 -7.10 -4.14
C THR A 112 -16.97 -7.86 -2.87
N VAL A 113 -15.70 -7.82 -2.46
CA VAL A 113 -15.17 -8.63 -1.35
C VAL A 113 -14.64 -7.80 -0.18
N ARG A 114 -14.62 -6.48 -0.31
CA ARG A 114 -14.17 -5.58 0.77
C ARG A 114 -15.03 -5.79 2.02
N GLY A 115 -14.36 -5.90 3.17
CA GLY A 115 -15.02 -6.17 4.46
C GLY A 115 -15.43 -7.63 4.70
N LYS A 116 -15.27 -8.53 3.72
CA LYS A 116 -15.53 -9.97 3.90
C LYS A 116 -14.33 -10.67 4.56
N GLU A 117 -14.57 -11.86 5.08
CA GLU A 117 -13.55 -12.74 5.65
C GLU A 117 -12.39 -13.01 4.68
N ALA A 118 -11.19 -13.20 5.22
CA ALA A 118 -9.97 -13.38 4.42
C ALA A 118 -10.06 -14.57 3.45
N SER A 119 -10.69 -15.66 3.85
CA SER A 119 -10.93 -16.84 3.02
C SER A 119 -11.81 -16.52 1.81
N VAL A 120 -12.89 -15.76 2.02
CA VAL A 120 -13.82 -15.32 0.96
C VAL A 120 -13.13 -14.36 0.00
N ARG A 121 -12.37 -13.42 0.53
CA ARG A 121 -11.55 -12.48 -0.28
C ARG A 121 -10.56 -13.25 -1.14
N LEU A 122 -9.83 -14.19 -0.55
CA LEU A 122 -8.83 -14.99 -1.25
C LEU A 122 -9.44 -15.82 -2.38
N ALA A 123 -10.56 -16.48 -2.14
CA ALA A 123 -11.26 -17.28 -3.14
C ALA A 123 -11.69 -16.44 -4.35
N ALA A 124 -12.40 -15.34 -4.11
CA ALA A 124 -12.85 -14.43 -5.17
C ALA A 124 -11.69 -13.76 -5.94
N ARG A 125 -10.61 -13.39 -5.25
CA ARG A 125 -9.42 -12.84 -5.89
C ARG A 125 -8.74 -13.86 -6.81
N ARG A 126 -8.63 -15.11 -6.39
CA ARG A 126 -8.06 -16.19 -7.22
C ARG A 126 -8.94 -16.48 -8.45
N GLU A 127 -10.24 -16.52 -8.27
CA GLU A 127 -11.20 -16.80 -9.33
C GLU A 127 -11.29 -15.65 -10.35
N HIS A 128 -11.40 -14.41 -9.89
CA HIS A 128 -11.73 -13.29 -10.77
C HIS A 128 -10.55 -12.37 -11.07
N ALA A 129 -9.65 -12.10 -10.10
CA ALA A 129 -8.48 -11.24 -10.31
C ALA A 129 -7.27 -12.03 -10.85
N GLY A 130 -7.16 -13.32 -10.49
CA GLY A 130 -6.08 -14.19 -10.96
C GLY A 130 -5.89 -14.22 -12.47
N PRO A 131 -6.94 -14.48 -13.26
CA PRO A 131 -6.87 -14.48 -14.74
C PRO A 131 -6.45 -13.12 -15.30
N ILE A 132 -6.93 -12.00 -14.73
CA ILE A 132 -6.55 -10.64 -15.14
C ILE A 132 -5.05 -10.44 -14.94
N ILE A 133 -4.54 -10.79 -13.77
CA ILE A 133 -3.11 -10.66 -13.43
C ILE A 133 -2.24 -11.57 -14.31
N ALA A 134 -2.69 -12.80 -14.58
CA ALA A 134 -1.98 -13.76 -15.43
C ALA A 134 -1.82 -13.24 -16.87
N ALA A 135 -2.85 -12.59 -17.41
CA ALA A 135 -2.82 -12.00 -18.74
C ALA A 135 -2.03 -10.67 -18.79
N LEU A 136 -2.04 -9.90 -17.71
CA LEU A 136 -1.51 -8.54 -17.68
C LEU A 136 0.02 -8.49 -17.78
N LYS A 137 0.74 -9.41 -17.12
CA LYS A 137 2.20 -9.42 -17.15
C LYS A 137 2.76 -9.64 -18.55
N PRO A 138 2.40 -10.73 -19.26
CA PRO A 138 2.90 -10.95 -20.63
C PRO A 138 2.46 -9.84 -21.59
N TRP A 139 1.28 -9.24 -21.36
CA TRP A 139 0.83 -8.10 -22.15
C TRP A 139 1.76 -6.88 -21.94
N LEU A 140 2.13 -6.55 -20.70
CA LEU A 140 3.08 -5.47 -20.40
C LEU A 140 4.45 -5.72 -21.04
N GLU A 141 4.96 -6.95 -20.95
CA GLU A 141 6.22 -7.36 -21.56
C GLU A 141 6.17 -7.20 -23.09
N ALA A 142 5.05 -7.57 -23.72
CA ALA A 142 4.85 -7.37 -25.17
C ALA A 142 4.75 -5.88 -25.55
N GLN A 143 4.18 -5.01 -24.71
CA GLN A 143 4.16 -3.57 -24.99
C GLN A 143 5.58 -2.97 -24.95
N MET A 144 6.45 -3.45 -24.06
CA MET A 144 7.82 -2.98 -23.95
C MET A 144 8.61 -3.09 -25.26
N SER A 145 8.36 -4.12 -26.07
CA SER A 145 9.02 -4.29 -27.38
C SER A 145 8.53 -3.32 -28.47
N ARG A 146 7.39 -2.67 -28.25
CA ARG A 146 6.68 -1.84 -29.23
C ARG A 146 6.84 -0.33 -29.00
N ILE A 147 7.48 0.07 -27.90
CA ILE A 147 7.61 1.48 -27.50
C ILE A 147 9.09 1.89 -27.37
N PRO A 148 9.40 3.18 -27.52
CA PRO A 148 10.76 3.68 -27.31
C PRO A 148 11.24 3.39 -25.88
N GLN A 149 12.38 2.74 -25.74
CA GLN A 149 12.90 2.29 -24.44
C GLN A 149 13.22 3.42 -23.46
N LYS A 150 13.45 4.64 -23.96
CA LYS A 150 13.71 5.84 -23.15
C LYS A 150 12.43 6.65 -22.85
N SER A 151 11.26 6.18 -23.28
CA SER A 151 10.00 6.88 -23.01
C SER A 151 9.61 6.73 -21.53
N GLN A 152 8.85 7.69 -21.02
CA GLN A 152 8.30 7.64 -19.66
C GLN A 152 7.32 6.47 -19.50
N LEU A 153 6.59 6.11 -20.56
CA LEU A 153 5.73 4.93 -20.57
C LEU A 153 6.55 3.63 -20.37
N ALA A 154 7.71 3.51 -21.03
CA ALA A 154 8.60 2.36 -20.84
C ALA A 154 9.16 2.30 -19.43
N GLU A 155 9.46 3.44 -18.82
CA GLU A 155 9.87 3.52 -17.42
C GLU A 155 8.75 3.08 -16.46
N ASP A 156 7.51 3.53 -16.69
CA ASP A 156 6.36 3.16 -15.87
C ASP A 156 6.03 1.66 -15.97
N ILE A 157 6.18 1.05 -17.16
CA ILE A 157 6.04 -0.40 -17.36
C ILE A 157 7.18 -1.15 -16.66
N ARG A 158 8.44 -0.74 -16.84
CA ARG A 158 9.59 -1.35 -16.15
C ARG A 158 9.45 -1.29 -14.64
N HIS A 159 9.02 -0.15 -14.11
CA HIS A 159 8.74 0.00 -12.68
C HIS A 159 7.67 -1.00 -12.23
N THR A 160 6.59 -1.13 -12.97
CA THR A 160 5.50 -2.08 -12.64
C THR A 160 6.01 -3.52 -12.65
N LEU A 161 6.76 -3.92 -13.68
CA LEU A 161 7.32 -5.27 -13.81
C LEU A 161 8.36 -5.57 -12.72
N ALA A 162 9.22 -4.61 -12.36
CA ALA A 162 10.18 -4.76 -11.27
C ALA A 162 9.53 -4.99 -9.91
N HIS A 163 8.35 -4.43 -9.69
CA HIS A 163 7.59 -4.57 -8.45
C HIS A 163 6.53 -5.69 -8.50
N TRP A 164 6.45 -6.43 -9.61
CA TRP A 164 5.43 -7.43 -9.87
C TRP A 164 5.24 -8.45 -8.73
N PRO A 165 6.30 -9.06 -8.17
CA PRO A 165 6.13 -10.05 -7.09
C PRO A 165 5.40 -9.49 -5.87
N GLY A 166 5.60 -8.22 -5.53
CA GLY A 166 4.92 -7.55 -4.42
C GLY A 166 3.49 -7.12 -4.76
N LEU A 167 3.24 -6.73 -6.02
CA LEU A 167 1.92 -6.34 -6.51
C LEU A 167 0.91 -7.49 -6.53
N ILE A 168 1.37 -8.73 -6.74
CA ILE A 168 0.47 -9.90 -6.86
C ILE A 168 0.28 -10.67 -5.55
N ARG A 169 0.91 -10.29 -4.44
CA ARG A 169 0.83 -11.05 -3.17
C ARG A 169 -0.58 -11.13 -2.61
N PHE A 170 -1.45 -10.15 -2.90
CA PHE A 170 -2.86 -10.18 -2.49
C PHE A 170 -3.65 -11.37 -3.04
N LEU A 171 -3.17 -12.04 -4.09
CA LEU A 171 -3.74 -13.27 -4.63
C LEU A 171 -3.41 -14.52 -3.79
N ASN A 172 -2.44 -14.42 -2.88
CA ASN A 172 -1.98 -15.53 -2.06
C ASN A 172 -2.39 -15.42 -0.59
N ASP A 173 -2.86 -14.24 -0.18
CA ASP A 173 -3.28 -13.99 1.20
C ASP A 173 -4.47 -13.02 1.22
N GLY A 174 -5.61 -13.50 1.72
CA GLY A 174 -6.85 -12.73 1.78
C GLY A 174 -6.82 -11.58 2.79
N THR A 175 -5.85 -11.56 3.70
CA THR A 175 -5.69 -10.47 4.68
C THR A 175 -5.05 -9.23 4.07
N LEU A 176 -4.32 -9.38 2.97
CA LEU A 176 -3.60 -8.27 2.32
C LEU A 176 -4.57 -7.35 1.57
N GLU A 177 -4.27 -6.06 1.55
CA GLU A 177 -5.03 -5.08 0.77
C GLU A 177 -4.43 -4.90 -0.64
N LEU A 178 -5.29 -4.54 -1.60
CA LEU A 178 -4.86 -4.23 -2.98
C LEU A 178 -4.06 -2.93 -3.04
N ASP A 179 -4.35 -2.00 -2.13
CA ASP A 179 -3.73 -0.68 -2.08
C ASP A 179 -3.58 -0.15 -0.65
N THR A 180 -2.87 0.97 -0.53
CA THR A 180 -2.66 1.71 0.73
C THR A 180 -3.74 2.76 1.00
N ASN A 181 -4.78 2.88 0.16
CA ASN A 181 -5.81 3.89 0.30
C ASN A 181 -6.50 3.90 1.67
N PRO A 182 -6.80 2.76 2.32
CA PRO A 182 -7.38 2.78 3.66
C PRO A 182 -6.52 3.55 4.66
N VAL A 183 -5.19 3.40 4.57
CA VAL A 183 -4.24 4.12 5.44
C VAL A 183 -4.06 5.56 4.99
N GLU A 184 -3.90 5.81 3.68
CA GLU A 184 -3.73 7.15 3.13
C GLU A 184 -4.94 8.05 3.44
N ASN A 185 -6.17 7.53 3.38
CA ASN A 185 -7.38 8.27 3.70
C ASN A 185 -7.44 8.69 5.17
N GLN A 186 -6.93 7.86 6.08
CA GLN A 186 -6.86 8.19 7.51
C GLN A 186 -5.83 9.29 7.81
N ILE A 187 -4.78 9.39 7.00
CA ILE A 187 -3.74 10.41 7.14
C ILE A 187 -4.12 11.72 6.46
N ARG A 188 -5.01 11.66 5.46
CA ARG A 188 -5.41 12.81 4.64
C ARG A 188 -5.85 14.04 5.46
N PRO A 189 -6.69 13.93 6.51
CA PRO A 189 -7.06 15.08 7.34
C PRO A 189 -5.84 15.76 7.96
N ILE A 190 -4.87 14.97 8.44
CA ILE A 190 -3.64 15.47 9.07
C ILE A 190 -2.72 16.13 8.05
N ALA A 191 -2.60 15.54 6.87
CA ALA A 191 -1.81 16.10 5.78
C ALA A 191 -2.40 17.41 5.24
N LEU A 192 -3.73 17.54 5.21
CA LEU A 192 -4.43 18.78 4.85
C LEU A 192 -4.26 19.86 5.92
N THR A 193 -4.38 19.49 7.20
CA THR A 193 -4.16 20.43 8.31
C THR A 193 -2.71 20.94 8.34
N ARG A 194 -1.73 20.16 7.86
CA ARG A 194 -0.34 20.59 7.73
C ARG A 194 -0.16 21.75 6.74
N LYS A 195 -0.96 21.82 5.68
CA LYS A 195 -0.95 22.96 4.74
C LYS A 195 -1.50 24.23 5.36
N ASN A 196 -2.39 24.10 6.35
CA ASN A 196 -3.06 25.22 7.04
C ASN A 196 -2.38 25.60 8.35
N ALA A 197 -1.60 24.70 8.97
CA ALA A 197 -0.83 24.93 10.18
C ALA A 197 0.64 25.11 9.81
N LEU A 198 1.05 26.38 9.68
CA LEU A 198 2.37 26.77 9.19
C LEU A 198 3.53 26.32 10.10
N PHE A 199 3.30 25.95 11.38
CA PHE A 199 4.36 25.53 12.29
C PHE A 199 3.95 24.41 13.26
N ALA A 200 4.76 23.34 13.31
CA ALA A 200 4.79 22.42 14.45
C ALA A 200 5.71 22.94 15.59
N GLY A 201 6.27 24.12 15.42
CA GLY A 201 7.19 24.77 16.36
C GLY A 201 8.61 24.20 16.36
N ASN A 202 8.75 22.89 16.58
CA ASN A 202 10.03 22.16 16.59
C ASN A 202 9.77 20.65 16.36
N GLU A 203 10.82 19.82 16.42
CA GLU A 203 10.73 18.37 16.24
C GLU A 203 9.83 17.71 17.29
N VAL A 204 9.93 18.12 18.56
CA VAL A 204 9.08 17.61 19.66
C VAL A 204 7.59 17.92 19.40
N GLY A 205 7.29 19.12 18.90
CA GLY A 205 5.93 19.49 18.49
C GLY A 205 5.41 18.64 17.33
N ALA A 206 6.27 18.25 16.38
CA ALA A 206 5.92 17.38 15.28
C ALA A 206 5.67 15.92 15.73
N GLU A 207 6.47 15.40 16.66
CA GLU A 207 6.28 14.08 17.29
C GLU A 207 4.99 14.02 18.10
N ASN A 208 4.74 15.00 18.97
CA ASN A 208 3.51 15.09 19.75
C ASN A 208 2.28 15.15 18.85
N ARG A 209 2.35 15.89 17.75
CA ARG A 209 1.25 15.97 16.78
C ARG A 209 1.00 14.61 16.07
N ALA A 210 2.06 13.90 15.70
CA ALA A 210 1.94 12.56 15.09
C ALA A 210 1.32 11.56 16.08
N MET A 211 1.72 11.63 17.36
CA MET A 211 1.17 10.80 18.43
C MET A 211 -0.32 11.08 18.67
N LEU A 212 -0.71 12.34 18.85
CA LEU A 212 -2.11 12.73 19.04
C LEU A 212 -2.98 12.34 17.85
N ALA A 213 -2.49 12.54 16.64
CA ALA A 213 -3.19 12.13 15.43
C ALA A 213 -3.40 10.61 15.37
N SER A 214 -2.41 9.82 15.78
CA SER A 214 -2.54 8.35 15.88
C SER A 214 -3.61 7.94 16.88
N LEU A 215 -3.73 8.64 18.01
CA LEU A 215 -4.77 8.38 19.02
C LEU A 215 -6.17 8.70 18.50
N VAL A 216 -6.34 9.83 17.81
CA VAL A 216 -7.64 10.22 17.21
C VAL A 216 -8.08 9.19 16.18
N ILE A 217 -7.19 8.80 15.25
CA ILE A 217 -7.49 7.81 14.24
C ILE A 217 -7.87 6.44 14.86
N ARG A 218 -7.18 6.02 15.92
CA ARG A 218 -7.52 4.79 16.64
C ARG A 218 -8.90 4.86 17.27
N ARG A 219 -9.28 6.00 17.86
CA ARG A 219 -10.59 6.19 18.47
C ARG A 219 -11.71 6.15 17.44
N GLU A 220 -11.54 6.79 16.29
CA GLU A 220 -12.54 6.77 15.21
C GLU A 220 -12.75 5.34 14.67
N ASN A 221 -11.68 4.56 14.52
CA ASN A 221 -11.77 3.17 14.08
C ASN A 221 -12.40 2.23 15.13
N SER A 222 -12.34 2.54 16.43
CA SER A 222 -12.98 1.73 17.48
C SER A 222 -14.50 1.88 17.51
N HIS A 223 -15.06 2.95 16.95
CA HIS A 223 -16.52 3.15 16.87
C HIS A 223 -17.20 2.41 15.72
N TRP A 224 -16.45 1.85 14.77
CA TRP A 224 -17.01 1.08 13.65
C TRP A 224 -17.22 -0.42 13.95
N THR A 225 -16.91 -0.86 15.15
CA THR A 225 -17.10 -2.27 15.57
C THR A 225 -18.35 -2.50 16.42
N VAL A 226 -19.26 -1.52 16.53
CA VAL A 226 -20.52 -1.64 17.28
C VAL A 226 -21.70 -1.23 16.39
N SER A 227 -22.08 -2.12 15.51
CA SER A 227 -23.48 -2.27 15.00
C SER A 227 -23.56 -3.52 14.16
#